data_7a0fc359bc6ccda817917b883a35ab24
#
_entry.id   7a0fc359bc6ccda817917b883a35ab24
#
_cell.length_a   1.000
_cell.length_b   1.000
_cell.length_c   1.000
_cell.angle_alpha   90.00
_cell.angle_beta   90.00
_cell.angle_gamma   90.00
#
_symmetry.space_group_name_H-M   'P 1'
#
loop_
_entity.id
_entity.type
_entity.pdbx_description
1 polymer ?
#
loop_
_entity_poly.entity_id
_entity_poly.type
_entity_poly.pdbx_seq_one_letter_code
_entity_poly.pdbx_strand_id
1 'polypeptide(L)'
;MEIKELQRDVYKELSDYFVMKQDYKSALDYSLKYRDVNDSLYNENRTKEIQGLNSKYQSEKKEQEINSLNQQSKIQQLDIKQKRTSMYSLFAGVLLLVLIAIILFNRNRIKQKANKELAEKNNLIEHQKHLVEEKNHEITDSINYAKRIQTALLPSEELFKELIPQSFVLFKPKDIVSGDFFWINEKDNFVFYVAADCTGHGVPGAFMSMLGTSFLNEIINEKDIIEPGDILDLLKIKIIKSLKQKGEVGSNKDGMDMVLCRLDTSKNELVFAAANNPLWLLRDGKIIEYKADKQPVGIGSEGFEHFNQHTIQLQKGDLVYTFSDGYADQFGGPKGKKFKYKQMEEILLANANETMDLQKTGLDERFESWRGELEQVDDVCIIGIRI
;
A
#
# COMPACT_ATOMS: atom_id res chain seq x y z
N MET A 1 12.83 -16.84 -3.61
CA MET A 1 12.74 -17.52 -2.30
C MET A 1 14.04 -17.32 -1.51
N GLU A 2 15.19 -17.74 -2.01
CA GLU A 2 16.49 -17.57 -1.35
C GLU A 2 16.81 -16.12 -0.91
N ILE A 3 16.46 -15.14 -1.73
CA ILE A 3 16.69 -13.71 -1.38
C ILE A 3 15.83 -13.28 -0.17
N LYS A 4 14.59 -13.73 -0.10
CA LYS A 4 13.71 -13.41 1.04
C LYS A 4 14.13 -14.17 2.30
N GLU A 5 14.57 -15.42 2.16
CA GLU A 5 15.12 -16.19 3.29
C GLU A 5 16.38 -15.52 3.84
N LEU A 6 17.28 -15.10 2.95
CA LEU A 6 18.46 -14.34 3.35
C LEU A 6 18.09 -13.01 4.00
N GLN A 7 17.10 -12.29 3.46
CA GLN A 7 16.61 -11.05 4.08
C GLN A 7 16.01 -11.29 5.47
N ARG A 8 15.24 -12.36 5.63
CA ARG A 8 14.69 -12.77 6.91
C ARG A 8 15.80 -13.00 7.93
N ASP A 9 16.80 -13.80 7.55
CA ASP A 9 17.90 -14.17 8.45
C ASP A 9 18.77 -12.96 8.79
N VAL A 10 19.06 -12.10 7.81
CA VAL A 10 19.76 -10.82 8.04
C VAL A 10 18.99 -9.91 8.98
N TYR A 11 17.67 -9.78 8.81
CA TYR A 11 16.86 -8.92 9.69
C TYR A 11 16.80 -9.48 11.11
N LYS A 12 16.80 -10.81 11.28
CA LYS A 12 16.89 -11.45 12.58
C LYS A 12 18.22 -11.15 13.26
N GLU A 13 19.33 -11.38 12.56
CA GLU A 13 20.66 -11.09 13.10
C GLU A 13 20.87 -9.62 13.43
N LEU A 14 20.35 -8.70 12.59
CA LEU A 14 20.39 -7.27 12.86
C LEU A 14 19.54 -6.92 14.10
N SER A 15 18.37 -7.50 14.23
CA SER A 15 17.53 -7.31 15.43
C SER A 15 18.29 -7.74 16.69
N ASP A 16 18.88 -8.95 16.68
CA ASP A 16 19.65 -9.49 17.81
C ASP A 16 20.91 -8.66 18.11
N TYR A 17 21.61 -8.21 17.07
CA TYR A 17 22.74 -7.31 17.19
C TYR A 17 22.39 -5.99 17.89
N PHE A 18 21.28 -5.34 17.48
CA PHE A 18 20.87 -4.08 18.07
C PHE A 18 20.32 -4.24 19.49
N VAL A 19 19.75 -5.39 19.82
CA VAL A 19 19.42 -5.74 21.20
C VAL A 19 20.68 -5.76 22.07
N MET A 20 21.76 -6.41 21.58
CA MET A 20 23.06 -6.46 22.31
C MET A 20 23.67 -5.06 22.47
N LYS A 21 23.43 -4.16 21.53
CA LYS A 21 23.87 -2.76 21.57
C LYS A 21 22.98 -1.86 22.43
N GLN A 22 21.89 -2.40 23.00
CA GLN A 22 20.87 -1.67 23.75
C GLN A 22 20.14 -0.58 22.92
N ASP A 23 20.24 -0.65 21.59
CA ASP A 23 19.48 0.19 20.66
C ASP A 23 18.14 -0.49 20.35
N TYR A 24 17.25 -0.41 21.29
CA TYR A 24 15.94 -1.07 21.20
C TYR A 24 15.05 -0.52 20.09
N LYS A 25 15.30 0.70 19.63
CA LYS A 25 14.56 1.29 18.49
C LYS A 25 14.92 0.60 17.19
N SER A 26 16.20 0.49 16.90
CA SER A 26 16.67 -0.23 15.70
C SER A 26 16.37 -1.74 15.79
N ALA A 27 16.48 -2.33 16.97
CA ALA A 27 16.12 -3.71 17.19
C ALA A 27 14.64 -3.98 16.86
N LEU A 28 13.73 -3.10 17.28
CA LEU A 28 12.31 -3.21 16.99
C LEU A 28 12.03 -3.06 15.49
N ASP A 29 12.64 -2.09 14.80
CA ASP A 29 12.47 -1.89 13.36
C ASP A 29 12.87 -3.14 12.56
N TYR A 30 14.03 -3.74 12.90
CA TYR A 30 14.47 -4.97 12.24
C TYR A 30 13.64 -6.19 12.62
N SER A 31 13.12 -6.26 13.85
CA SER A 31 12.20 -7.31 14.27
C SER A 31 10.86 -7.25 13.50
N LEU A 32 10.35 -6.04 13.25
CA LEU A 32 9.16 -5.87 12.41
C LEU A 32 9.42 -6.28 10.96
N LYS A 33 10.53 -5.87 10.39
CA LYS A 33 10.96 -6.29 9.04
C LYS A 33 11.16 -7.80 8.94
N TYR A 34 11.75 -8.42 9.97
CA TYR A 34 11.87 -9.88 10.07
C TYR A 34 10.50 -10.54 10.02
N ARG A 35 9.53 -10.05 10.83
CA ARG A 35 8.18 -10.61 10.86
C ARG A 35 7.48 -10.49 9.53
N ASP A 36 7.51 -9.32 8.88
CA ASP A 36 6.84 -9.09 7.61
C ASP A 36 7.39 -9.99 6.50
N VAL A 37 8.72 -10.18 6.44
CA VAL A 37 9.35 -11.09 5.49
C VAL A 37 9.04 -12.55 5.83
N ASN A 38 9.03 -12.91 7.11
CA ASN A 38 8.72 -14.26 7.57
C ASN A 38 7.27 -14.64 7.26
N ASP A 39 6.31 -13.73 7.49
CA ASP A 39 4.90 -13.93 7.16
C ASP A 39 4.68 -14.04 5.64
N SER A 40 5.41 -13.23 4.86
CA SER A 40 5.40 -13.35 3.40
C SER A 40 5.92 -14.71 2.93
N LEU A 41 7.03 -15.19 3.50
CA LEU A 41 7.61 -16.52 3.21
C LEU A 41 6.67 -17.66 3.60
N TYR A 42 6.05 -17.55 4.77
CA TYR A 42 5.10 -18.54 5.25
C TYR A 42 3.90 -18.68 4.31
N ASN A 43 3.33 -17.54 3.87
CA ASN A 43 2.21 -17.53 2.94
C ASN A 43 2.60 -18.05 1.55
N GLU A 44 3.77 -17.71 1.04
CA GLU A 44 4.28 -18.24 -0.24
C GLU A 44 4.47 -19.76 -0.20
N ASN A 45 5.06 -20.29 0.89
CA ASN A 45 5.28 -21.72 1.07
C ASN A 45 3.95 -22.47 1.17
N ARG A 46 3.01 -21.95 1.96
CA ARG A 46 1.68 -22.53 2.11
C ARG A 46 0.90 -22.57 0.78
N THR A 47 1.02 -21.51 -0.02
CA THR A 47 0.36 -21.46 -1.34
C THR A 47 0.95 -22.49 -2.30
N LYS A 48 2.28 -22.67 -2.32
CA LYS A 48 2.94 -23.69 -3.15
C LYS A 48 2.59 -25.10 -2.72
N GLU A 49 2.52 -25.34 -1.41
CA GLU A 49 2.13 -26.63 -0.87
C GLU A 49 0.70 -27.01 -1.27
N ILE A 50 -0.24 -26.08 -1.14
CA ILE A 50 -1.64 -26.25 -1.58
C ILE A 50 -1.72 -26.49 -3.10
N GLN A 51 -0.97 -25.77 -3.90
CA GLN A 51 -0.92 -25.97 -5.35
C GLN A 51 -0.34 -27.33 -5.73
N GLY A 52 0.73 -27.75 -5.04
CA GLY A 52 1.34 -29.07 -5.23
C GLY A 52 0.38 -30.22 -4.88
N LEU A 53 -0.32 -30.11 -3.75
CA LEU A 53 -1.34 -31.08 -3.32
C LEU A 53 -2.51 -31.16 -4.31
N ASN A 54 -2.97 -30.02 -4.79
CA ASN A 54 -4.09 -29.98 -5.74
C ASN A 54 -3.71 -30.56 -7.11
N SER A 55 -2.50 -30.28 -7.58
CA SER A 55 -1.97 -30.87 -8.82
C SER A 55 -1.84 -32.40 -8.72
N LYS A 56 -1.35 -32.90 -7.57
CA LYS A 56 -1.20 -34.33 -7.31
C LYS A 56 -2.56 -35.04 -7.26
N TYR A 57 -3.54 -34.45 -6.57
CA TYR A 57 -4.91 -34.97 -6.50
C TYR A 57 -5.60 -35.05 -7.87
N GLN A 58 -5.42 -34.05 -8.72
CA GLN A 58 -5.95 -34.05 -10.09
C GLN A 58 -5.29 -35.12 -10.99
N SER A 59 -3.99 -35.35 -10.79
CA SER A 59 -3.25 -36.37 -11.53
C SER A 59 -3.72 -37.78 -11.15
N GLU A 60 -3.85 -38.06 -9.86
CA GLU A 60 -4.31 -39.37 -9.36
C GLU A 60 -5.74 -39.71 -9.82
N LYS A 61 -6.63 -38.71 -9.84
CA LYS A 61 -8.02 -38.85 -10.32
C LYS A 61 -8.08 -39.22 -11.81
N LYS A 62 -7.25 -38.59 -12.65
CA LYS A 62 -7.16 -38.89 -14.08
C LYS A 62 -6.60 -40.31 -14.33
N GLU A 63 -5.63 -40.73 -13.54
CA GLU A 63 -5.03 -42.07 -13.68
C GLU A 63 -6.01 -43.19 -13.32
N GLN A 64 -6.85 -42.99 -12.29
CA GLN A 64 -7.92 -43.95 -11.94
C GLN A 64 -8.99 -44.02 -13.04
N GLU A 65 -9.34 -42.92 -13.69
CA GLU A 65 -10.31 -42.90 -14.80
C GLU A 65 -9.76 -43.63 -16.04
N ILE A 66 -8.51 -43.45 -16.40
CA ILE A 66 -7.84 -44.16 -17.51
C ILE A 66 -7.75 -45.66 -17.26
N ASN A 67 -7.42 -46.07 -16.04
CA ASN A 67 -7.32 -47.50 -15.70
C ASN A 67 -8.69 -48.20 -15.75
N SER A 68 -9.76 -47.54 -15.34
CA SER A 68 -11.12 -48.06 -15.42
C SER A 68 -11.59 -48.23 -16.87
N LEU A 69 -11.27 -47.27 -17.75
CA LEU A 69 -11.60 -47.29 -19.18
C LEU A 69 -10.86 -48.45 -19.93
N ASN A 70 -9.60 -48.68 -19.58
CA ASN A 70 -8.81 -49.76 -20.15
C ASN A 70 -9.31 -51.15 -19.74
N GLN A 71 -9.77 -51.30 -18.49
CA GLN A 71 -10.42 -52.55 -18.06
C GLN A 71 -11.75 -52.80 -18.79
N GLN A 72 -12.57 -51.76 -18.96
CA GLN A 72 -13.85 -51.85 -19.67
C GLN A 72 -13.66 -52.23 -21.13
N SER A 73 -12.65 -51.63 -21.81
CA SER A 73 -12.30 -51.97 -23.19
C SER A 73 -11.85 -53.47 -23.34
N LYS A 74 -11.08 -53.97 -22.36
CA LYS A 74 -10.59 -55.35 -22.37
C LYS A 74 -11.70 -56.38 -22.19
N ILE A 75 -12.69 -56.08 -21.34
CA ILE A 75 -13.87 -56.92 -21.14
C ILE A 75 -14.73 -57.00 -22.43
N GLN A 76 -14.92 -55.87 -23.13
CA GLN A 76 -15.66 -55.86 -24.40
C GLN A 76 -14.98 -56.69 -25.51
N GLN A 77 -13.64 -56.62 -25.61
CA GLN A 77 -12.91 -57.43 -26.61
C GLN A 77 -12.98 -58.92 -26.35
N LEU A 78 -12.96 -59.35 -25.10
CA LEU A 78 -13.11 -60.77 -24.72
C LEU A 78 -14.53 -61.30 -25.03
N ASP A 79 -15.55 -60.50 -24.79
CA ASP A 79 -16.95 -60.85 -25.03
C ASP A 79 -17.26 -61.03 -26.53
N ILE A 80 -16.64 -60.18 -27.38
CA ILE A 80 -16.75 -60.28 -28.85
C ILE A 80 -16.10 -61.55 -29.37
N LYS A 81 -14.99 -61.97 -28.80
CA LYS A 81 -14.23 -63.11 -29.21
C LYS A 81 -14.95 -64.45 -28.87
N GLN A 82 -15.71 -64.48 -27.78
CA GLN A 82 -16.47 -65.62 -27.31
C GLN A 82 -17.76 -65.88 -28.12
N LYS A 83 -18.37 -64.83 -28.66
CA LYS A 83 -19.64 -64.90 -29.40
C LYS A 83 -19.53 -65.26 -30.88
N ARG A 84 -18.31 -65.40 -31.37
CA ARG A 84 -18.05 -65.68 -32.80
C ARG A 84 -18.32 -67.16 -33.27
N THR A 85 -18.67 -68.02 -32.36
CA THR A 85 -18.65 -69.49 -32.67
C THR A 85 -19.95 -70.25 -32.52
N SER A 86 -21.10 -69.65 -32.34
CA SER A 86 -22.33 -70.37 -32.28
C SER A 86 -23.60 -69.63 -32.63
N MET A 87 -24.64 -70.32 -32.97
CA MET A 87 -26.00 -69.97 -33.36
C MET A 87 -26.74 -68.94 -32.46
N TYR A 88 -26.08 -68.41 -31.45
CA TYR A 88 -26.65 -67.42 -30.54
C TYR A 88 -26.45 -65.98 -30.99
N SER A 89 -25.95 -65.76 -32.23
CA SER A 89 -25.68 -64.41 -32.75
C SER A 89 -26.91 -63.50 -32.75
N LEU A 90 -28.10 -64.04 -32.96
CA LEU A 90 -29.35 -63.27 -32.95
C LEU A 90 -29.74 -62.85 -31.51
N PHE A 91 -29.62 -63.77 -30.57
CA PHE A 91 -29.86 -63.49 -29.15
C PHE A 91 -28.83 -62.52 -28.58
N ALA A 92 -27.56 -62.64 -28.98
CA ALA A 92 -26.53 -61.73 -28.57
C ALA A 92 -26.76 -60.32 -29.13
N GLY A 93 -27.26 -60.18 -30.37
CA GLY A 93 -27.61 -58.89 -30.97
C GLY A 93 -28.75 -58.14 -30.23
N VAL A 94 -29.79 -58.87 -29.84
CA VAL A 94 -30.92 -58.29 -29.07
C VAL A 94 -30.45 -57.92 -27.65
N LEU A 95 -29.61 -58.77 -27.02
CA LEU A 95 -29.08 -58.47 -25.68
C LEU A 95 -28.13 -57.27 -25.72
N LEU A 96 -27.35 -57.16 -26.79
CA LEU A 96 -26.48 -55.99 -27.03
C LEU A 96 -27.29 -54.71 -27.22
N LEU A 97 -28.36 -54.76 -27.98
CA LEU A 97 -29.26 -53.62 -28.18
C LEU A 97 -29.96 -53.17 -26.89
N VAL A 98 -30.38 -54.14 -26.06
CA VAL A 98 -30.95 -53.84 -24.73
C VAL A 98 -29.90 -53.26 -23.80
N LEU A 99 -28.68 -53.82 -23.82
CA LEU A 99 -27.56 -53.27 -23.05
C LEU A 99 -27.18 -51.84 -23.48
N ILE A 100 -27.12 -51.59 -24.78
CA ILE A 100 -26.88 -50.25 -25.34
C ILE A 100 -28.04 -49.31 -24.93
N ALA A 101 -29.28 -49.73 -25.01
CA ALA A 101 -30.40 -48.91 -24.57
C ALA A 101 -30.34 -48.61 -23.08
N ILE A 102 -29.96 -49.58 -22.24
CA ILE A 102 -29.77 -49.34 -20.79
C ILE A 102 -28.58 -48.42 -20.53
N ILE A 103 -27.44 -48.61 -21.24
CA ILE A 103 -26.29 -47.73 -21.13
C ILE A 103 -26.62 -46.34 -21.58
N LEU A 104 -27.32 -46.18 -22.72
CA LEU A 104 -27.76 -44.89 -23.22
C LEU A 104 -28.75 -44.22 -22.29
N PHE A 105 -29.69 -44.97 -21.74
CA PHE A 105 -30.65 -44.47 -20.75
C PHE A 105 -29.94 -44.05 -19.46
N ASN A 106 -29.03 -44.87 -18.93
CA ASN A 106 -28.27 -44.52 -17.74
C ASN A 106 -27.30 -43.34 -18.00
N ARG A 107 -26.66 -43.30 -19.17
CA ARG A 107 -25.80 -42.16 -19.57
C ARG A 107 -26.62 -40.90 -19.70
N ASN A 108 -27.80 -40.99 -20.28
CA ASN A 108 -28.70 -39.83 -20.39
C ASN A 108 -29.20 -39.34 -19.00
N ARG A 109 -29.53 -40.31 -18.12
CA ARG A 109 -29.93 -40.04 -16.75
C ARG A 109 -28.80 -39.38 -15.92
N ILE A 110 -27.58 -39.89 -16.06
CA ILE A 110 -26.37 -39.32 -15.42
C ILE A 110 -26.09 -37.94 -15.98
N LYS A 111 -26.17 -37.76 -17.32
CA LYS A 111 -25.99 -36.47 -17.99
C LYS A 111 -27.03 -35.43 -17.54
N GLN A 112 -28.31 -35.85 -17.45
CA GLN A 112 -29.35 -34.93 -16.97
C GLN A 112 -29.15 -34.55 -15.51
N LYS A 113 -28.72 -35.51 -14.65
CA LYS A 113 -28.40 -35.22 -13.25
C LYS A 113 -27.22 -34.30 -13.13
N ALA A 114 -26.14 -34.55 -13.88
CA ALA A 114 -24.96 -33.68 -13.91
C ALA A 114 -25.27 -32.29 -14.47
N ASN A 115 -26.08 -32.20 -15.53
CA ASN A 115 -26.51 -30.90 -16.08
C ASN A 115 -27.38 -30.12 -15.09
N LYS A 116 -28.26 -30.80 -14.34
CA LYS A 116 -29.06 -30.14 -13.29
C LYS A 116 -28.19 -29.62 -12.16
N GLU A 117 -27.26 -30.45 -11.70
CA GLU A 117 -26.31 -30.06 -10.65
C GLU A 117 -25.39 -28.90 -11.11
N LEU A 118 -24.95 -28.94 -12.38
CA LEU A 118 -24.18 -27.86 -12.97
C LEU A 118 -24.98 -26.55 -13.08
N ALA A 119 -26.25 -26.67 -13.49
CA ALA A 119 -27.14 -25.49 -13.56
C ALA A 119 -27.37 -24.88 -12.17
N GLU A 120 -27.58 -25.73 -11.14
CA GLU A 120 -27.75 -25.27 -9.75
C GLU A 120 -26.48 -24.59 -9.24
N LYS A 121 -25.28 -25.16 -9.53
CA LYS A 121 -24.00 -24.54 -9.16
C LYS A 121 -23.75 -23.23 -9.91
N ASN A 122 -24.06 -23.18 -11.20
CA ASN A 122 -23.91 -21.95 -11.98
C ASN A 122 -24.84 -20.85 -11.44
N ASN A 123 -26.09 -21.16 -11.13
CA ASN A 123 -27.02 -20.20 -10.54
C ASN A 123 -26.49 -19.70 -9.16
N LEU A 124 -25.92 -20.60 -8.36
CA LEU A 124 -25.34 -20.21 -7.08
C LEU A 124 -24.14 -19.29 -7.26
N ILE A 125 -23.23 -19.61 -8.21
CA ILE A 125 -22.07 -18.79 -8.54
C ILE A 125 -22.51 -17.41 -9.04
N GLU A 126 -23.50 -17.37 -9.90
CA GLU A 126 -24.04 -16.11 -10.44
C GLU A 126 -24.65 -15.24 -9.33
N HIS A 127 -25.42 -15.88 -8.43
CA HIS A 127 -25.95 -15.19 -7.26
C HIS A 127 -24.83 -14.66 -6.33
N GLN A 128 -23.82 -15.49 -6.04
CA GLN A 128 -22.68 -15.08 -5.24
C GLN A 128 -21.90 -13.95 -5.90
N LYS A 129 -21.68 -14.01 -7.22
CA LYS A 129 -21.03 -12.96 -8.00
C LYS A 129 -21.79 -11.64 -7.88
N HIS A 130 -23.09 -11.69 -8.07
CA HIS A 130 -23.93 -10.50 -7.94
C HIS A 130 -23.87 -9.90 -6.52
N LEU A 131 -23.93 -10.76 -5.49
CA LEU A 131 -23.82 -10.30 -4.11
C LEU A 131 -22.44 -9.65 -3.82
N VAL A 132 -21.37 -10.23 -4.36
CA VAL A 132 -20.01 -9.65 -4.22
C VAL A 132 -19.91 -8.32 -4.95
N GLU A 133 -20.47 -8.21 -6.16
CA GLU A 133 -20.52 -6.96 -6.91
C GLU A 133 -21.29 -5.88 -6.15
N GLU A 134 -22.48 -6.24 -5.61
CA GLU A 134 -23.28 -5.33 -4.79
C GLU A 134 -22.51 -4.85 -3.55
N LYS A 135 -21.88 -5.78 -2.82
CA LYS A 135 -21.10 -5.44 -1.63
C LYS A 135 -19.85 -4.60 -1.96
N ASN A 136 -19.18 -4.90 -3.06
CA ASN A 136 -18.07 -4.07 -3.53
C ASN A 136 -18.53 -2.65 -3.89
N HIS A 137 -19.70 -2.51 -4.50
CA HIS A 137 -20.29 -1.20 -4.81
C HIS A 137 -20.58 -0.42 -3.52
N GLU A 138 -21.27 -1.04 -2.55
CA GLU A 138 -21.59 -0.42 -1.25
C GLU A 138 -20.31 0.05 -0.52
N ILE A 139 -19.26 -0.81 -0.50
CA ILE A 139 -17.96 -0.47 0.13
C ILE A 139 -17.30 0.69 -0.61
N THR A 140 -17.26 0.64 -1.94
CA THR A 140 -16.67 1.69 -2.76
C THR A 140 -17.39 3.01 -2.59
N ASP A 141 -18.72 3.00 -2.54
CA ASP A 141 -19.52 4.20 -2.27
C ASP A 141 -19.23 4.80 -0.89
N SER A 142 -19.11 3.93 0.12
CA SER A 142 -18.72 4.37 1.47
C SER A 142 -17.34 5.00 1.52
N ILE A 143 -16.37 4.42 0.80
CA ILE A 143 -15.01 4.99 0.71
C ILE A 143 -15.01 6.28 -0.11
N ASN A 144 -15.79 6.38 -1.17
CA ASN A 144 -15.97 7.62 -1.92
C ASN A 144 -16.62 8.73 -1.09
N TYR A 145 -17.50 8.36 -0.16
CA TYR A 145 -18.03 9.31 0.81
C TYR A 145 -16.93 9.81 1.77
N ALA A 146 -16.11 8.89 2.30
CA ALA A 146 -14.95 9.25 3.12
C ALA A 146 -13.97 10.16 2.35
N LYS A 147 -13.71 9.88 1.06
CA LYS A 147 -12.92 10.75 0.18
C LYS A 147 -13.46 12.19 0.14
N ARG A 148 -14.77 12.35 0.00
CA ARG A 148 -15.38 13.70 0.00
C ARG A 148 -15.15 14.45 1.30
N ILE A 149 -15.24 13.75 2.45
CA ILE A 149 -14.94 14.34 3.75
C ILE A 149 -13.47 14.72 3.84
N GLN A 150 -12.55 13.81 3.48
CA GLN A 150 -11.12 14.07 3.49
C GLN A 150 -10.76 15.25 2.58
N THR A 151 -11.27 15.28 1.34
CA THR A 151 -11.03 16.38 0.39
C THR A 151 -11.56 17.73 0.92
N ALA A 152 -12.67 17.73 1.66
CA ALA A 152 -13.20 18.97 2.26
C ALA A 152 -12.35 19.48 3.43
N LEU A 153 -11.53 18.64 4.05
CA LEU A 153 -10.62 19.03 5.13
C LEU A 153 -9.23 19.44 4.61
N LEU A 154 -8.85 18.97 3.44
CA LEU A 154 -7.58 19.36 2.80
C LEU A 154 -7.72 20.76 2.21
N PRO A 155 -6.67 21.60 2.32
CA PRO A 155 -6.66 22.91 1.66
C PRO A 155 -6.68 22.72 0.14
N SER A 156 -7.22 23.72 -0.57
CA SER A 156 -7.13 23.73 -2.03
C SER A 156 -5.75 24.17 -2.51
N GLU A 157 -5.37 23.78 -3.74
CA GLU A 157 -4.13 24.27 -4.35
C GLU A 157 -4.19 25.79 -4.58
N GLU A 158 -5.37 26.34 -4.78
CA GLU A 158 -5.58 27.79 -4.93
C GLU A 158 -5.20 28.53 -3.64
N LEU A 159 -5.63 28.02 -2.48
CA LEU A 159 -5.24 28.59 -1.19
C LEU A 159 -3.72 28.54 -0.99
N PHE A 160 -3.08 27.45 -1.42
CA PHE A 160 -1.62 27.36 -1.37
C PHE A 160 -0.95 28.44 -2.22
N LYS A 161 -1.44 28.68 -3.45
CA LYS A 161 -0.92 29.71 -4.35
C LYS A 161 -1.29 31.12 -3.91
N GLU A 162 -2.40 31.30 -3.21
CA GLU A 162 -2.77 32.57 -2.60
C GLU A 162 -1.79 32.99 -1.49
N LEU A 163 -1.47 32.06 -0.59
CA LEU A 163 -0.57 32.28 0.54
C LEU A 163 0.92 32.23 0.15
N ILE A 164 1.29 31.32 -0.76
CA ILE A 164 2.65 31.18 -1.29
C ILE A 164 2.59 31.11 -2.82
N PRO A 165 2.63 32.25 -3.52
CA PRO A 165 2.40 32.30 -4.97
C PRO A 165 3.37 31.45 -5.80
N GLN A 166 4.60 31.30 -5.33
CA GLN A 166 5.62 30.46 -5.98
C GLN A 166 5.69 29.11 -5.27
N SER A 167 4.63 28.31 -5.39
CA SER A 167 4.56 26.97 -4.78
C SER A 167 3.89 25.95 -5.68
N PHE A 168 4.09 24.68 -5.36
CA PHE A 168 3.29 23.58 -5.86
C PHE A 168 3.04 22.54 -4.75
N VAL A 169 1.96 21.79 -4.91
CA VAL A 169 1.70 20.57 -4.18
C VAL A 169 1.52 19.44 -5.19
N LEU A 170 2.36 18.41 -5.13
CA LEU A 170 2.16 17.15 -5.83
C LEU A 170 1.60 16.16 -4.83
N PHE A 171 0.32 15.81 -5.00
CA PHE A 171 -0.40 14.92 -4.11
C PHE A 171 -1.03 13.78 -4.91
N LYS A 172 -0.60 12.55 -4.67
CA LYS A 172 -1.04 11.35 -5.38
C LYS A 172 -1.39 10.24 -4.38
N PRO A 173 -2.66 10.14 -3.99
CA PRO A 173 -3.12 9.02 -3.19
C PRO A 173 -2.91 7.69 -3.91
N LYS A 174 -2.47 6.66 -3.16
CA LYS A 174 -2.39 5.27 -3.64
C LYS A 174 -3.77 4.65 -3.79
N ASP A 175 -4.63 4.88 -2.83
CA ASP A 175 -5.99 4.36 -2.77
C ASP A 175 -7.02 5.48 -3.03
N ILE A 176 -8.30 5.18 -2.85
CA ILE A 176 -9.38 6.17 -2.99
C ILE A 176 -9.23 7.32 -2.00
N VAL A 177 -8.71 7.04 -0.80
CA VAL A 177 -8.38 7.98 0.26
C VAL A 177 -6.93 7.79 0.67
N SER A 178 -6.29 8.81 1.24
CA SER A 178 -4.86 8.86 1.50
C SER A 178 -4.54 8.90 2.99
N GLY A 179 -3.43 8.24 3.39
CA GLY A 179 -2.76 8.46 4.67
C GLY A 179 -1.98 9.78 4.67
N ASP A 180 -1.32 10.08 3.55
CA ASP A 180 -0.64 11.35 3.40
C ASP A 180 -1.61 12.51 3.37
N PHE A 181 -1.15 13.66 3.84
CA PHE A 181 -1.87 14.91 3.69
C PHE A 181 -0.92 16.10 3.62
N PHE A 182 -1.41 17.15 3.01
CA PHE A 182 -0.80 18.48 3.07
C PHE A 182 -1.75 19.43 3.77
N TRP A 183 -1.17 20.43 4.43
CA TRP A 183 -1.96 21.40 5.18
C TRP A 183 -1.29 22.78 5.09
N ILE A 184 -2.08 23.85 5.06
CA ILE A 184 -1.63 25.24 5.06
C ILE A 184 -2.61 26.10 5.83
N ASN A 185 -2.09 27.07 6.54
CA ASN A 185 -2.87 28.10 7.26
C ASN A 185 -2.06 29.37 7.41
N GLU A 186 -2.73 30.49 7.47
CA GLU A 186 -2.13 31.78 7.80
C GLU A 186 -2.58 32.24 9.19
N LYS A 187 -1.63 32.67 10.01
CA LYS A 187 -1.89 33.30 11.31
C LYS A 187 -0.82 34.32 11.64
N ASP A 188 -1.23 35.51 12.07
CA ASP A 188 -0.36 36.57 12.57
C ASP A 188 0.82 36.94 11.63
N ASN A 189 0.56 37.03 10.33
CA ASN A 189 1.54 37.21 9.24
C ASN A 189 2.51 36.06 9.01
N PHE A 190 2.29 34.90 9.62
CA PHE A 190 3.03 33.70 9.34
C PHE A 190 2.19 32.73 8.48
N VAL A 191 2.83 32.12 7.49
CA VAL A 191 2.24 31.04 6.75
C VAL A 191 2.78 29.73 7.28
N PHE A 192 1.89 28.87 7.79
CA PHE A 192 2.21 27.53 8.24
C PHE A 192 1.86 26.54 7.15
N TYR A 193 2.74 25.57 6.88
CA TYR A 193 2.44 24.47 5.96
C TYR A 193 3.08 23.18 6.41
N VAL A 194 2.48 22.06 6.00
CA VAL A 194 2.87 20.71 6.39
C VAL A 194 2.78 19.79 5.18
N ALA A 195 3.79 18.94 5.00
CA ALA A 195 3.69 17.67 4.29
C ALA A 195 3.79 16.55 5.32
N ALA A 196 2.81 15.67 5.35
CA ALA A 196 2.70 14.62 6.35
C ALA A 196 2.40 13.28 5.70
N ASP A 197 3.02 12.23 6.26
CA ASP A 197 2.88 10.84 5.94
C ASP A 197 2.36 10.11 7.20
N CYS A 198 1.18 9.55 7.12
CA CYS A 198 0.57 8.84 8.24
C CYS A 198 0.82 7.34 8.14
N THR A 199 0.95 6.68 9.28
CA THR A 199 1.04 5.23 9.33
C THR A 199 -0.15 4.58 8.62
N GLY A 200 0.13 3.82 7.56
CA GLY A 200 -0.85 3.09 6.77
C GLY A 200 -1.52 3.94 5.69
N HIS A 201 -2.03 3.26 4.68
CA HIS A 201 -2.71 3.86 3.53
C HIS A 201 -4.21 3.49 3.51
N GLY A 202 -4.96 4.05 2.58
CA GLY A 202 -6.40 3.81 2.47
C GLY A 202 -7.19 4.33 3.67
N VAL A 203 -8.24 3.62 4.06
CA VAL A 203 -9.17 4.10 5.10
C VAL A 203 -8.52 4.33 6.46
N PRO A 204 -7.66 3.45 7.01
CA PRO A 204 -6.98 3.72 8.27
C PRO A 204 -6.10 4.97 8.21
N GLY A 205 -5.29 5.12 7.16
CA GLY A 205 -4.47 6.31 6.94
C GLY A 205 -5.30 7.59 6.84
N ALA A 206 -6.45 7.52 6.15
CA ALA A 206 -7.36 8.67 6.03
C ALA A 206 -7.91 9.14 7.38
N PHE A 207 -8.18 8.24 8.31
CA PHE A 207 -8.54 8.64 9.68
C PHE A 207 -7.39 9.38 10.37
N MET A 208 -6.16 8.92 10.19
CA MET A 208 -4.98 9.56 10.75
C MET A 208 -4.77 10.96 10.16
N SER A 209 -4.88 11.12 8.85
CA SER A 209 -4.74 12.41 8.18
C SER A 209 -5.82 13.42 8.62
N MET A 210 -7.07 12.97 8.79
CA MET A 210 -8.16 13.80 9.30
C MET A 210 -7.91 14.24 10.75
N LEU A 211 -7.41 13.35 11.61
CA LEU A 211 -7.04 13.70 12.98
C LEU A 211 -5.90 14.71 13.01
N GLY A 212 -4.85 14.50 12.20
CA GLY A 212 -3.73 15.41 12.07
C GLY A 212 -4.16 16.81 11.66
N THR A 213 -4.94 16.90 10.58
CA THR A 213 -5.50 18.17 10.09
C THR A 213 -6.36 18.87 11.14
N SER A 214 -7.24 18.13 11.82
CA SER A 214 -8.12 18.70 12.84
C SER A 214 -7.33 19.25 14.03
N PHE A 215 -6.31 18.51 14.50
CA PHE A 215 -5.50 18.94 15.62
C PHE A 215 -4.56 20.09 15.26
N LEU A 216 -4.01 20.13 14.04
CA LEU A 216 -3.25 21.29 13.56
C LEU A 216 -4.10 22.56 13.56
N ASN A 217 -5.34 22.47 13.06
CA ASN A 217 -6.29 23.59 13.09
C ASN A 217 -6.57 24.06 14.52
N GLU A 218 -6.82 23.13 15.45
CA GLU A 218 -7.05 23.48 16.86
C GLU A 218 -5.82 24.13 17.50
N ILE A 219 -4.63 23.55 17.33
CA ILE A 219 -3.40 24.01 17.97
C ILE A 219 -3.06 25.42 17.49
N ILE A 220 -3.05 25.63 16.19
CA ILE A 220 -2.60 26.90 15.60
C ILE A 220 -3.64 27.97 15.79
N ASN A 221 -4.93 27.71 15.56
CA ASN A 221 -5.96 28.76 15.61
C ASN A 221 -6.42 29.09 17.02
N GLU A 222 -6.46 28.11 17.95
CA GLU A 222 -7.10 28.31 19.25
C GLU A 222 -6.12 28.53 20.41
N LYS A 223 -4.88 27.96 20.30
CA LYS A 223 -3.94 27.99 21.44
C LYS A 223 -2.82 28.99 21.36
N ASP A 224 -2.78 29.82 20.33
CA ASP A 224 -1.74 30.83 20.11
C ASP A 224 -0.29 30.31 20.15
N ILE A 225 -0.10 29.03 19.80
CA ILE A 225 1.21 28.40 19.69
C ILE A 225 1.68 28.56 18.25
N ILE A 226 2.84 29.21 18.07
CA ILE A 226 3.38 29.55 16.75
C ILE A 226 4.74 28.90 16.47
N GLU A 227 5.37 28.29 17.48
CA GLU A 227 6.66 27.64 17.30
C GLU A 227 6.49 26.21 16.81
N PRO A 228 7.07 25.82 15.63
CA PRO A 228 6.89 24.51 15.02
C PRO A 228 7.22 23.32 15.93
N GLY A 229 8.27 23.44 16.75
CA GLY A 229 8.62 22.39 17.71
C GLY A 229 7.54 22.15 18.74
N ASP A 230 7.03 23.22 19.35
CA ASP A 230 5.96 23.16 20.35
C ASP A 230 4.64 22.65 19.75
N ILE A 231 4.37 23.01 18.48
CA ILE A 231 3.19 22.52 17.75
C ILE A 231 3.28 21.02 17.56
N LEU A 232 4.43 20.49 17.11
CA LEU A 232 4.62 19.04 16.93
C LEU A 232 4.56 18.29 18.26
N ASP A 233 5.12 18.84 19.33
CA ASP A 233 5.04 18.27 20.69
C ASP A 233 3.59 18.15 21.16
N LEU A 234 2.81 19.20 20.97
CA LEU A 234 1.41 19.19 21.37
C LEU A 234 0.58 18.26 20.48
N LEU A 235 0.85 18.23 19.17
CA LEU A 235 0.22 17.33 18.23
C LEU A 235 0.50 15.87 18.62
N LYS A 236 1.75 15.53 18.94
CA LYS A 236 2.16 14.23 19.45
C LYS A 236 1.37 13.82 20.69
N ILE A 237 1.27 14.71 21.69
CA ILE A 237 0.49 14.48 22.91
C ILE A 237 -0.98 14.19 22.56
N LYS A 238 -1.57 14.96 21.64
CA LYS A 238 -2.97 14.79 21.25
C LYS A 238 -3.21 13.46 20.54
N ILE A 239 -2.33 13.06 19.60
CA ILE A 239 -2.39 11.78 18.92
C ILE A 239 -2.29 10.63 19.93
N ILE A 240 -1.27 10.62 20.79
CA ILE A 240 -1.07 9.60 21.81
C ILE A 240 -2.32 9.47 22.70
N LYS A 241 -2.87 10.60 23.16
CA LYS A 241 -4.05 10.62 24.01
C LYS A 241 -5.31 10.12 23.31
N SER A 242 -5.55 10.58 22.07
CA SER A 242 -6.75 10.24 21.29
C SER A 242 -6.78 8.78 20.89
N LEU A 243 -5.63 8.21 20.53
CA LEU A 243 -5.48 6.81 20.18
C LEU A 243 -5.21 5.91 21.41
N LYS A 244 -5.16 6.49 22.62
CA LYS A 244 -4.90 5.78 23.88
C LYS A 244 -3.65 4.91 23.81
N GLN A 245 -2.61 5.42 23.15
CA GLN A 245 -1.35 4.70 22.97
C GLN A 245 -0.64 4.53 24.30
N LYS A 246 -0.20 3.30 24.61
CA LYS A 246 0.43 2.97 25.90
C LYS A 246 1.90 2.59 25.81
N GLY A 247 2.45 2.46 24.58
CA GLY A 247 3.83 2.01 24.37
C GLY A 247 4.08 0.53 24.62
N GLU A 248 3.05 -0.23 24.97
CA GLU A 248 3.14 -1.67 25.23
C GLU A 248 3.28 -2.47 23.92
N VAL A 249 3.86 -3.67 24.01
CA VAL A 249 3.95 -4.58 22.85
C VAL A 249 2.54 -4.98 22.42
N GLY A 250 2.20 -4.68 21.16
CA GLY A 250 0.87 -4.95 20.58
C GLY A 250 -0.14 -3.80 20.74
N SER A 251 0.23 -2.67 21.38
CA SER A 251 -0.60 -1.46 21.35
C SER A 251 -0.50 -0.74 20.01
N ASN A 252 -1.53 0.05 19.70
CA ASN A 252 -1.53 0.93 18.53
C ASN A 252 -0.31 1.87 18.58
N LYS A 253 0.47 1.92 17.47
CA LYS A 253 1.65 2.77 17.28
C LYS A 253 1.50 3.69 16.09
N ASP A 254 0.26 3.92 15.64
CA ASP A 254 0.01 4.81 14.53
C ASP A 254 0.49 6.21 14.86
N GLY A 255 1.12 6.84 13.89
CA GLY A 255 1.72 8.16 14.02
C GLY A 255 1.82 8.83 12.66
N MET A 256 2.55 9.92 12.64
CA MET A 256 2.78 10.70 11.43
C MET A 256 4.25 11.09 11.34
N ASP A 257 4.80 10.97 10.17
CA ASP A 257 6.10 11.52 9.79
C ASP A 257 5.84 12.79 9.00
N MET A 258 6.37 13.93 9.45
CA MET A 258 6.00 15.21 8.85
C MET A 258 7.06 16.28 9.01
N VAL A 259 6.95 17.29 8.16
CA VAL A 259 7.68 18.54 8.32
C VAL A 259 6.66 19.67 8.48
N LEU A 260 6.68 20.33 9.63
CA LEU A 260 5.89 21.53 9.89
C LEU A 260 6.77 22.75 9.73
N CYS A 261 6.38 23.63 8.83
CA CYS A 261 7.06 24.87 8.49
C CYS A 261 6.24 26.08 8.90
N ARG A 262 6.90 27.12 9.41
CA ARG A 262 6.37 28.49 9.61
C ARG A 262 7.21 29.45 8.80
N LEU A 263 6.62 30.06 7.78
CA LEU A 263 7.25 31.03 6.90
C LEU A 263 6.85 32.47 7.30
N ASP A 264 7.84 33.30 7.61
CA ASP A 264 7.69 34.74 7.68
C ASP A 264 8.10 35.36 6.32
N THR A 265 7.12 35.65 5.49
CA THR A 265 7.37 36.22 4.14
C THR A 265 7.98 37.62 4.19
N SER A 266 7.75 38.39 5.29
CA SER A 266 8.29 39.73 5.43
C SER A 266 9.77 39.75 5.75
N LYS A 267 10.26 38.72 6.45
CA LYS A 267 11.66 38.56 6.82
C LYS A 267 12.41 37.52 6.00
N ASN A 268 11.71 36.77 5.11
CA ASN A 268 12.24 35.62 4.44
C ASN A 268 12.86 34.60 5.45
N GLU A 269 12.18 34.35 6.53
CA GLU A 269 12.61 33.44 7.58
C GLU A 269 11.71 32.22 7.59
N LEU A 270 12.34 31.05 7.54
CA LEU A 270 11.66 29.78 7.67
C LEU A 270 12.07 29.14 8.99
N VAL A 271 11.10 28.90 9.84
CA VAL A 271 11.26 28.09 11.05
C VAL A 271 10.53 26.76 10.83
N PHE A 272 11.16 25.66 11.17
CA PHE A 272 10.52 24.34 11.01
C PHE A 272 10.92 23.36 12.09
N ALA A 273 10.08 22.35 12.28
CA ALA A 273 10.37 21.14 13.02
C ALA A 273 9.97 19.92 12.17
N ALA A 274 10.69 18.81 12.32
CA ALA A 274 10.55 17.67 11.45
C ALA A 274 10.57 16.35 12.23
N ALA A 275 9.63 15.47 11.90
CA ALA A 275 9.47 14.12 12.41
C ALA A 275 9.80 13.13 11.29
N ASN A 276 10.89 12.38 11.40
CA ASN A 276 11.41 11.37 10.46
C ASN A 276 11.68 11.85 9.03
N ASN A 277 10.83 12.68 8.42
CA ASN A 277 10.99 13.19 7.06
C ASN A 277 11.85 14.46 7.05
N PRO A 278 12.90 14.55 6.20
CA PRO A 278 13.79 15.70 6.15
C PRO A 278 13.18 16.88 5.39
N LEU A 279 13.74 18.07 5.62
CA LEU A 279 13.53 19.25 4.76
C LEU A 279 14.73 19.42 3.84
N TRP A 280 14.50 19.66 2.56
CA TRP A 280 15.54 19.99 1.60
C TRP A 280 15.47 21.45 1.18
N LEU A 281 16.60 22.13 1.32
CA LEU A 281 16.81 23.47 0.80
C LEU A 281 17.73 23.40 -0.41
N LEU A 282 17.26 23.83 -1.58
CA LEU A 282 18.08 23.99 -2.76
C LEU A 282 18.52 25.45 -2.85
N ARG A 283 19.83 25.67 -2.70
CA ARG A 283 20.49 26.97 -2.77
C ARG A 283 21.78 26.84 -3.57
N ASP A 284 22.02 27.76 -4.49
CA ASP A 284 23.24 27.82 -5.32
C ASP A 284 23.50 26.49 -6.06
N GLY A 285 22.45 25.84 -6.55
CA GLY A 285 22.58 24.56 -7.29
C GLY A 285 22.96 23.37 -6.44
N LYS A 286 22.79 23.45 -5.11
CA LYS A 286 23.07 22.36 -4.17
C LYS A 286 21.89 22.12 -3.25
N ILE A 287 21.59 20.86 -2.98
CA ILE A 287 20.63 20.49 -1.94
C ILE A 287 21.36 20.40 -0.60
N ILE A 288 20.80 21.12 0.37
CA ILE A 288 21.16 21.07 1.77
C ILE A 288 20.05 20.33 2.48
N GLU A 289 20.35 19.14 2.99
CA GLU A 289 19.40 18.34 3.76
C GLU A 289 19.43 18.77 5.23
N TYR A 290 18.30 19.17 5.75
CA TYR A 290 18.06 19.33 7.17
C TYR A 290 17.38 18.08 7.71
N LYS A 291 18.13 17.36 8.55
CA LYS A 291 17.64 16.08 9.10
C LYS A 291 16.53 16.31 10.10
N ALA A 292 15.56 15.40 10.07
CA ALA A 292 14.49 15.33 11.05
C ALA A 292 14.94 14.66 12.35
N ASP A 293 14.20 14.91 13.42
CA ASP A 293 14.24 14.08 14.61
C ASP A 293 13.76 12.67 14.28
N LYS A 294 14.45 11.65 14.81
CA LYS A 294 14.14 10.24 14.56
C LYS A 294 13.01 9.75 15.47
N GLN A 295 11.91 10.43 15.40
CA GLN A 295 10.70 10.09 16.12
C GLN A 295 9.48 10.51 15.30
N PRO A 296 8.38 9.73 15.34
CA PRO A 296 7.12 10.11 14.73
C PRO A 296 6.33 11.08 15.62
N VAL A 297 5.37 11.77 15.04
CA VAL A 297 4.29 12.43 15.78
C VAL A 297 3.29 11.35 16.22
N GLY A 298 3.60 10.71 17.31
CA GLY A 298 2.93 9.54 17.89
C GLY A 298 3.84 8.89 18.92
N ILE A 299 3.49 7.67 19.36
CA ILE A 299 4.33 7.00 20.34
C ILE A 299 5.58 6.44 19.65
N GLY A 300 6.74 6.92 20.09
CA GLY A 300 8.05 6.40 19.70
C GLY A 300 8.52 5.24 20.58
N SER A 301 9.66 4.65 20.21
CA SER A 301 10.28 3.55 20.96
C SER A 301 11.04 4.01 22.22
N GLU A 302 11.43 5.28 22.29
CA GLU A 302 12.32 5.81 23.33
C GLU A 302 11.66 6.83 24.27
N GLY A 303 10.32 6.88 24.28
CA GLY A 303 9.59 7.79 25.13
C GLY A 303 9.24 9.12 24.46
N PHE A 304 8.94 10.15 25.27
CA PHE A 304 8.61 11.48 24.77
C PHE A 304 9.87 12.32 24.72
N GLU A 305 10.30 12.68 23.51
CA GLU A 305 11.34 13.66 23.28
C GLU A 305 10.74 14.89 22.59
N HIS A 306 11.24 16.08 22.94
CA HIS A 306 10.83 17.32 22.30
C HIS A 306 11.36 17.36 20.86
N PHE A 307 10.58 17.94 19.97
CA PHE A 307 11.02 18.19 18.60
C PHE A 307 11.96 19.37 18.53
N ASN A 308 13.12 19.18 17.91
CA ASN A 308 14.07 20.25 17.67
C ASN A 308 13.55 21.21 16.59
N GLN A 309 13.73 22.49 16.84
CA GLN A 309 13.35 23.53 15.91
C GLN A 309 14.59 24.07 15.19
N HIS A 310 14.44 24.32 13.91
CA HIS A 310 15.48 24.88 13.05
C HIS A 310 15.01 26.19 12.43
N THR A 311 15.92 27.15 12.31
CA THR A 311 15.64 28.43 11.67
C THR A 311 16.57 28.59 10.47
N ILE A 312 16.01 28.96 9.33
CA ILE A 312 16.73 29.22 8.08
C ILE A 312 16.42 30.65 7.64
N GLN A 313 17.45 31.46 7.49
CA GLN A 313 17.33 32.71 6.77
C GLN A 313 17.34 32.40 5.28
N LEU A 314 16.18 32.55 4.63
CA LEU A 314 15.99 32.31 3.22
C LEU A 314 16.54 33.46 2.37
N GLN A 315 16.97 33.12 1.16
CA GLN A 315 17.48 34.04 0.16
C GLN A 315 16.59 33.98 -1.09
N LYS A 316 16.56 35.07 -1.82
CA LYS A 316 15.82 35.13 -3.09
C LYS A 316 16.35 34.06 -4.05
N GLY A 317 15.44 33.20 -4.53
CA GLY A 317 15.75 32.09 -5.43
C GLY A 317 15.95 30.75 -4.72
N ASP A 318 15.93 30.71 -3.39
CA ASP A 318 15.91 29.46 -2.66
C ASP A 318 14.67 28.64 -2.99
N LEU A 319 14.84 27.33 -3.05
CA LEU A 319 13.75 26.37 -3.18
C LEU A 319 13.73 25.47 -1.95
N VAL A 320 12.57 25.33 -1.33
CA VAL A 320 12.38 24.46 -0.18
C VAL A 320 11.43 23.35 -0.57
N TYR A 321 11.80 22.11 -0.22
CA TYR A 321 10.98 20.92 -0.48
C TYR A 321 10.75 20.15 0.80
N THR A 322 9.48 19.76 1.01
CA THR A 322 9.05 18.83 2.06
C THR A 322 8.23 17.72 1.40
N PHE A 323 8.39 16.49 1.86
CA PHE A 323 7.81 15.36 1.16
C PHE A 323 7.62 14.15 2.07
N SER A 324 6.71 13.24 1.67
CA SER A 324 6.59 11.87 2.19
C SER A 324 7.56 10.93 1.45
N ASP A 325 7.70 9.71 1.94
CA ASP A 325 8.67 8.75 1.38
C ASP A 325 8.17 8.04 0.11
N GLY A 326 6.84 8.05 -0.15
CA GLY A 326 6.21 7.26 -1.22
C GLY A 326 6.77 7.51 -2.61
N TYR A 327 7.22 8.75 -2.90
CA TYR A 327 7.86 9.05 -4.18
C TYR A 327 9.20 8.30 -4.34
N ALA A 328 10.03 8.34 -3.32
CA ALA A 328 11.34 7.68 -3.33
C ALA A 328 11.22 6.16 -3.23
N ASP A 329 10.16 5.67 -2.62
CA ASP A 329 9.92 4.27 -2.37
C ASP A 329 9.21 3.54 -3.50
N GLN A 330 8.69 4.29 -4.51
CA GLN A 330 8.04 3.72 -5.68
C GLN A 330 8.96 2.76 -6.44
N PHE A 331 8.47 1.54 -6.65
CA PHE A 331 9.14 0.56 -7.50
C PHE A 331 8.87 0.81 -8.97
N GLY A 332 9.90 0.63 -9.80
CA GLY A 332 9.76 0.85 -11.24
C GLY A 332 11.06 0.77 -12.01
N GLY A 333 11.04 1.36 -13.19
CA GLY A 333 12.15 1.37 -14.12
C GLY A 333 12.49 -0.02 -14.69
N PRO A 334 13.50 -0.13 -15.55
CA PRO A 334 13.80 -1.37 -16.28
C PRO A 334 14.17 -2.57 -15.39
N LYS A 335 14.48 -2.33 -14.13
CA LYS A 335 14.93 -3.36 -13.17
C LYS A 335 13.96 -3.54 -11.99
N GLY A 336 12.80 -2.90 -11.99
CA GLY A 336 11.82 -2.98 -10.90
C GLY A 336 12.39 -2.59 -9.54
N LYS A 337 13.24 -1.55 -9.45
CA LYS A 337 13.87 -1.10 -8.20
C LYS A 337 13.14 0.11 -7.62
N LYS A 338 13.36 0.38 -6.32
CA LYS A 338 12.95 1.65 -5.71
C LYS A 338 13.58 2.84 -6.44
N PHE A 339 12.81 3.93 -6.57
CA PHE A 339 13.25 5.19 -7.18
C PHE A 339 14.43 5.79 -6.43
N LYS A 340 14.32 5.91 -5.13
CA LYS A 340 15.27 6.46 -4.16
C LYS A 340 15.42 7.98 -4.22
N TYR A 341 15.72 8.57 -3.09
CA TYR A 341 15.95 10.02 -2.90
C TYR A 341 16.99 10.61 -3.85
N LYS A 342 18.05 9.87 -4.19
CA LYS A 342 19.07 10.33 -5.13
C LYS A 342 18.52 10.72 -6.50
N GLN A 343 17.59 9.93 -7.05
CA GLN A 343 16.98 10.27 -8.34
C GLN A 343 16.03 11.47 -8.22
N MET A 344 15.34 11.59 -7.09
CA MET A 344 14.50 12.76 -6.79
C MET A 344 15.35 14.03 -6.70
N GLU A 345 16.48 13.98 -6.02
CA GLU A 345 17.46 15.06 -5.94
C GLU A 345 17.94 15.50 -7.33
N GLU A 346 18.32 14.54 -8.19
CA GLU A 346 18.76 14.80 -9.57
C GLU A 346 17.68 15.55 -10.39
N ILE A 347 16.40 15.20 -10.22
CA ILE A 347 15.28 15.87 -10.91
C ILE A 347 15.08 17.29 -10.37
N LEU A 348 15.07 17.46 -9.07
CA LEU A 348 14.90 18.78 -8.45
C LEU A 348 16.01 19.75 -8.84
N LEU A 349 17.25 19.26 -8.89
CA LEU A 349 18.40 20.05 -9.36
C LEU A 349 18.29 20.40 -10.84
N ALA A 350 17.88 19.44 -11.68
CA ALA A 350 17.75 19.67 -13.13
C ALA A 350 16.65 20.72 -13.46
N ASN A 351 15.58 20.73 -12.67
CA ASN A 351 14.42 21.63 -12.89
C ASN A 351 14.42 22.86 -11.99
N ALA A 352 15.53 23.14 -11.30
CA ALA A 352 15.60 24.23 -10.32
C ALA A 352 15.26 25.62 -10.89
N ASN A 353 15.52 25.85 -12.14
CA ASN A 353 15.25 27.13 -12.82
C ASN A 353 13.84 27.21 -13.44
N GLU A 354 13.14 26.08 -13.52
CA GLU A 354 11.79 26.01 -14.09
C GLU A 354 10.75 26.65 -13.15
N THR A 355 9.59 27.04 -13.67
CA THR A 355 8.47 27.49 -12.84
C THR A 355 8.00 26.38 -11.91
N MET A 356 7.35 26.75 -10.80
CA MET A 356 6.87 25.75 -9.83
C MET A 356 5.87 24.76 -10.45
N ASP A 357 5.04 25.20 -11.40
CA ASP A 357 4.11 24.34 -12.12
C ASP A 357 4.86 23.35 -13.04
N LEU A 358 5.94 23.79 -13.71
CA LEU A 358 6.77 22.90 -14.52
C LEU A 358 7.55 21.90 -13.67
N GLN A 359 8.01 22.29 -12.50
CA GLN A 359 8.65 21.36 -11.56
C GLN A 359 7.66 20.28 -11.09
N LYS A 360 6.41 20.66 -10.73
CA LYS A 360 5.34 19.71 -10.40
C LYS A 360 5.10 18.73 -11.54
N THR A 361 4.92 19.24 -12.76
CA THR A 361 4.68 18.41 -13.95
C THR A 361 5.85 17.44 -14.20
N GLY A 362 7.09 17.95 -14.13
CA GLY A 362 8.27 17.11 -14.35
C GLY A 362 8.44 16.00 -13.28
N LEU A 363 8.10 16.27 -12.04
CA LEU A 363 8.07 15.25 -10.98
C LEU A 363 6.98 14.22 -11.26
N ASP A 364 5.78 14.65 -11.63
CA ASP A 364 4.65 13.77 -11.90
C ASP A 364 4.93 12.84 -13.10
N GLU A 365 5.36 13.40 -14.23
CA GLU A 365 5.72 12.65 -15.44
C GLU A 365 6.84 11.65 -15.17
N ARG A 366 7.84 12.04 -14.37
CA ARG A 366 8.94 11.15 -14.01
C ARG A 366 8.50 10.02 -13.12
N PHE A 367 7.61 10.29 -12.16
CA PHE A 367 7.00 9.27 -11.30
C PHE A 367 6.23 8.24 -12.14
N GLU A 368 5.33 8.70 -13.01
CA GLU A 368 4.53 7.82 -13.87
C GLU A 368 5.40 7.02 -14.84
N SER A 369 6.38 7.66 -15.47
CA SER A 369 7.32 6.97 -16.35
C SER A 369 8.17 5.91 -15.63
N TRP A 370 8.53 6.18 -14.35
CA TRP A 370 9.24 5.20 -13.54
C TRP A 370 8.37 4.05 -13.12
N ARG A 371 7.16 4.34 -12.62
CA ARG A 371 6.19 3.35 -12.17
C ARG A 371 5.78 2.41 -13.31
N GLY A 372 5.55 2.93 -14.50
CA GLY A 372 5.06 2.17 -15.65
C GLY A 372 3.75 1.46 -15.33
N GLU A 373 3.69 0.15 -15.62
CA GLU A 373 2.51 -0.70 -15.36
C GLU A 373 2.42 -1.20 -13.90
N LEU A 374 3.39 -0.88 -13.05
CA LEU A 374 3.36 -1.32 -11.66
C LEU A 374 2.36 -0.50 -10.83
N GLU A 375 1.84 -1.10 -9.77
CA GLU A 375 0.99 -0.40 -8.82
C GLU A 375 1.78 0.66 -8.04
N GLN A 376 1.12 1.73 -7.66
CA GLN A 376 1.68 2.69 -6.72
C GLN A 376 1.87 2.02 -5.35
N VAL A 377 3.04 2.21 -4.74
CA VAL A 377 3.42 1.51 -3.50
C VAL A 377 2.87 2.18 -2.27
N ASP A 378 2.89 3.51 -2.25
CA ASP A 378 2.42 4.33 -1.14
C ASP A 378 1.84 5.66 -1.62
N ASP A 379 1.18 6.40 -0.72
CA ASP A 379 0.75 7.76 -0.97
C ASP A 379 1.96 8.66 -1.26
N VAL A 380 1.79 9.68 -2.08
CA VAL A 380 2.85 10.65 -2.42
C VAL A 380 2.38 12.06 -2.11
N CYS A 381 3.15 12.76 -1.30
CA CYS A 381 2.96 14.16 -1.01
C CYS A 381 4.30 14.91 -1.12
N ILE A 382 4.39 15.90 -2.03
CA ILE A 382 5.57 16.76 -2.17
C ILE A 382 5.08 18.21 -2.23
N ILE A 383 5.64 19.06 -1.38
CA ILE A 383 5.45 20.50 -1.44
C ILE A 383 6.76 21.13 -1.85
N GLY A 384 6.73 21.97 -2.86
CA GLY A 384 7.84 22.83 -3.26
C GLY A 384 7.45 24.30 -3.16
N ILE A 385 8.33 25.12 -2.59
CA ILE A 385 8.16 26.57 -2.54
C ILE A 385 9.43 27.26 -3.02
N ARG A 386 9.27 28.44 -3.66
CA ARG A 386 10.37 29.31 -4.08
C ARG A 386 10.21 30.67 -3.43
N ILE A 387 11.33 31.20 -2.95
CA ILE A 387 11.40 32.51 -2.30
C ILE A 387 11.76 33.60 -3.31
#